data_4b9853b461d3aa00408af09790d216f6
#
_entry.id   4b9853b461d3aa00408af09790d216f6
#
_cell.length_a   1.000
_cell.length_b   1.000
_cell.length_c   1.000
_cell.angle_alpha   90.00
_cell.angle_beta   90.00
_cell.angle_gamma   90.00
#
_symmetry.space_group_name_H-M   'P 1'
#
loop_
_entity.id
_entity.type
_entity.pdbx_description
1 polymer ?
#
loop_
_entity_poly.entity_id
_entity_poly.type
_entity_poly.pdbx_seq_one_letter_code
_entity_poly.pdbx_strand_id
1 'polypeptide(L)'
;MALKKSIYSKRFCLNLILICVFVVEFRGIFKFKEAQMKPEYKFFANWGYAMAGILAMLKNEVAFRIELAFIVPAMILSFFLPVSMENHLILVGVLFIIIIAECLNSAVEACVDLVTSEFAPKAKIAKDCASAGVFFSVILALASWAYTLYKLYETWQLV
;
A
#
# COMPACT_ATOMS: atom_id res chain seq x y z
N MET A 1 -25.67 -20.35 -24.10
CA MET A 1 -24.73 -19.29 -23.66
C MET A 1 -25.36 -18.26 -22.72
N ALA A 2 -26.66 -17.97 -22.82
CA ALA A 2 -27.37 -17.01 -21.98
C ALA A 2 -27.56 -17.44 -20.51
N LEU A 3 -27.77 -18.73 -20.21
CA LEU A 3 -27.98 -19.23 -18.85
C LEU A 3 -26.73 -19.08 -17.95
N LYS A 4 -25.51 -19.27 -18.49
CA LYS A 4 -24.27 -19.09 -17.71
C LYS A 4 -24.07 -17.64 -17.28
N LYS A 5 -24.39 -16.65 -18.14
CA LYS A 5 -24.32 -15.23 -17.79
C LYS A 5 -25.26 -14.83 -16.65
N SER A 6 -26.47 -15.41 -16.60
CA SER A 6 -27.46 -15.14 -15.55
C SER A 6 -27.02 -15.66 -14.17
N ILE A 7 -26.35 -16.82 -14.12
CA ILE A 7 -25.88 -17.43 -12.85
C ILE A 7 -24.69 -16.62 -12.27
N TYR A 8 -23.78 -16.16 -13.12
CA TYR A 8 -22.65 -15.30 -12.68
C TYR A 8 -23.12 -13.95 -12.15
N SER A 9 -24.11 -13.32 -12.82
CA SER A 9 -24.69 -12.05 -12.36
C SER A 9 -25.39 -12.19 -11.00
N LYS A 10 -26.16 -13.26 -10.78
CA LYS A 10 -26.84 -13.50 -9.49
C LYS A 10 -25.84 -13.80 -8.35
N ARG A 11 -24.77 -14.57 -8.61
CA ARG A 11 -23.73 -14.82 -7.61
C ARG A 11 -22.95 -13.55 -7.27
N PHE A 12 -22.65 -12.71 -8.25
CA PHE A 12 -21.98 -11.43 -8.02
C PHE A 12 -22.82 -10.49 -7.16
N CYS A 13 -24.13 -10.35 -7.45
CA CYS A 13 -25.04 -9.57 -6.59
C CYS A 13 -25.18 -10.16 -5.19
N LEU A 14 -25.23 -11.47 -5.04
CA LEU A 14 -25.32 -12.12 -3.72
C LEU A 14 -24.05 -11.87 -2.88
N ASN A 15 -22.86 -11.96 -3.48
CA ASN A 15 -21.61 -11.67 -2.82
C ASN A 15 -21.49 -10.17 -2.42
N LEU A 16 -21.99 -9.26 -3.26
CA LEU A 16 -22.03 -7.82 -2.92
C LEU A 16 -22.97 -7.55 -1.73
N ILE A 17 -24.13 -8.20 -1.71
CA ILE A 17 -25.08 -8.09 -0.60
C ILE A 17 -24.47 -8.67 0.68
N LEU A 18 -23.80 -9.81 0.62
CA LEU A 18 -23.11 -10.41 1.78
C LEU A 18 -21.99 -9.50 2.31
N ILE A 19 -21.23 -8.86 1.44
CA ILE A 19 -20.20 -7.88 1.84
C ILE A 19 -20.86 -6.65 2.48
N CYS A 20 -21.96 -6.14 1.91
CA CYS A 20 -22.69 -5.01 2.47
C CYS A 20 -23.30 -5.37 3.84
N VAL A 21 -23.89 -6.56 4.01
CA VAL A 21 -24.44 -7.03 5.29
C VAL A 21 -23.32 -7.21 6.31
N PHE A 22 -22.19 -7.81 5.92
CA PHE A 22 -21.02 -7.96 6.79
C PHE A 22 -20.47 -6.61 7.27
N VAL A 23 -20.39 -5.61 6.37
CA VAL A 23 -19.95 -4.25 6.72
C VAL A 23 -20.93 -3.55 7.64
N VAL A 24 -22.26 -3.79 7.48
CA VAL A 24 -23.29 -3.20 8.34
C VAL A 24 -23.32 -3.88 9.73
N GLU A 25 -23.17 -5.22 9.79
CA GLU A 25 -23.05 -5.92 11.08
C GLU A 25 -21.78 -5.56 11.84
N PHE A 26 -20.64 -5.40 11.11
CA PHE A 26 -19.38 -4.96 11.71
C PHE A 26 -19.49 -3.55 12.34
N ARG A 27 -20.33 -2.67 11.78
CA ARG A 27 -20.66 -1.38 12.37
C ARG A 27 -21.46 -1.49 13.68
N GLY A 28 -22.25 -2.55 13.84
CA GLY A 28 -23.04 -2.81 15.06
C GLY A 28 -22.22 -3.32 16.24
N ILE A 29 -21.13 -4.05 15.96
CA ILE A 29 -20.24 -4.62 16.99
C ILE A 29 -19.30 -3.55 17.58
N PHE A 30 -18.91 -2.55 16.79
CA PHE A 30 -18.13 -1.39 17.23
C PHE A 30 -19.03 -0.21 17.62
N LYS A 31 -19.95 -0.37 18.58
CA LYS A 31 -20.40 0.75 19.40
C LYS A 31 -19.24 1.16 20.34
N PHE A 32 -18.20 1.72 19.77
CA PHE A 32 -17.29 2.53 20.54
C PHE A 32 -18.10 3.72 21.08
N LYS A 33 -18.18 3.82 22.40
CA LYS A 33 -18.59 5.03 23.10
C LYS A 33 -17.91 6.20 22.39
N GLU A 34 -18.68 7.10 21.79
CA GLU A 34 -18.17 8.31 21.17
C GLU A 34 -17.33 9.07 22.18
N ALA A 35 -16.04 8.83 22.18
CA ALA A 35 -15.10 9.80 22.70
C ALA A 35 -15.15 10.98 21.73
N GLN A 36 -15.84 12.04 22.13
CA GLN A 36 -15.84 13.35 21.48
C GLN A 36 -14.39 13.78 21.23
N MET A 37 -13.88 13.57 20.03
CA MET A 37 -12.75 14.29 19.44
C MET A 37 -12.41 13.72 18.06
N LYS A 38 -13.40 13.62 17.18
CA LYS A 38 -13.06 13.64 15.75
C LYS A 38 -13.35 15.06 15.26
N PRO A 39 -12.33 15.83 14.86
CA PRO A 39 -12.56 17.09 14.19
C PRO A 39 -13.43 16.85 12.95
N GLU A 40 -14.33 17.80 12.63
CA GLU A 40 -15.13 17.74 11.41
C GLU A 40 -14.25 17.38 10.22
N TYR A 41 -14.67 16.39 9.42
CA TYR A 41 -13.95 15.98 8.23
C TYR A 41 -13.86 17.15 7.24
N LYS A 42 -12.68 17.68 7.05
CA LYS A 42 -12.37 18.73 6.06
C LYS A 42 -11.41 18.17 5.04
N PHE A 43 -11.89 17.94 3.82
CA PHE A 43 -11.10 17.34 2.73
C PHE A 43 -9.75 18.03 2.51
N PHE A 44 -9.74 19.36 2.45
CA PHE A 44 -8.50 20.14 2.28
C PHE A 44 -7.55 20.07 3.50
N ALA A 45 -8.08 19.90 4.70
CA ALA A 45 -7.24 19.67 5.87
C ALA A 45 -6.54 18.31 5.82
N ASN A 46 -7.23 17.28 5.34
CA ASN A 46 -6.63 15.96 5.15
C ASN A 46 -5.50 15.96 4.11
N TRP A 47 -5.63 16.72 3.05
CA TRP A 47 -4.52 16.95 2.10
C TRP A 47 -3.31 17.57 2.80
N GLY A 48 -3.54 18.59 3.63
CA GLY A 48 -2.49 19.23 4.43
C GLY A 48 -1.79 18.23 5.36
N TYR A 49 -2.54 17.36 6.03
CA TYR A 49 -1.96 16.31 6.88
C TYR A 49 -1.12 15.30 6.10
N ALA A 50 -1.57 14.88 4.93
CA ALA A 50 -0.80 13.99 4.07
C ALA A 50 0.53 14.62 3.64
N MET A 51 0.50 15.89 3.22
CA MET A 51 1.72 16.62 2.84
C MET A 51 2.67 16.80 4.03
N ALA A 52 2.14 17.13 5.20
CA ALA A 52 2.94 17.23 6.42
C ALA A 52 3.61 15.90 6.78
N GLY A 53 2.90 14.78 6.64
CA GLY A 53 3.44 13.44 6.85
C GLY A 53 4.59 13.12 5.89
N ILE A 54 4.40 13.36 4.59
CA ILE A 54 5.45 13.15 3.57
C ILE A 54 6.69 14.01 3.87
N LEU A 55 6.49 15.29 4.24
CA LEU A 55 7.60 16.19 4.58
C LEU A 55 8.33 15.74 5.86
N ALA A 56 7.60 15.21 6.84
CA ALA A 56 8.20 14.67 8.07
C ALA A 56 9.07 13.45 7.75
N MET A 57 8.61 12.53 6.90
CA MET A 57 9.37 11.38 6.46
C MET A 57 10.62 11.79 5.66
N LEU A 58 10.49 12.71 4.71
CA LEU A 58 11.63 13.24 3.95
C LEU A 58 12.68 13.87 4.85
N LYS A 59 12.27 14.52 5.93
CA LYS A 59 13.17 15.21 6.86
C LYS A 59 13.84 14.23 7.84
N ASN A 60 13.07 13.29 8.39
CA ASN A 60 13.50 12.52 9.55
C ASN A 60 13.92 11.09 9.21
N GLU A 61 13.36 10.47 8.13
CA GLU A 61 13.59 9.08 7.80
C GLU A 61 14.66 8.93 6.72
N VAL A 62 15.79 8.33 7.08
CA VAL A 62 16.89 8.08 6.14
C VAL A 62 16.50 6.98 5.14
N ALA A 63 15.85 5.91 5.61
CA ALA A 63 15.40 4.79 4.78
C ALA A 63 14.48 5.28 3.67
N PHE A 64 13.48 6.09 4.01
CA PHE A 64 12.55 6.68 3.04
C PHE A 64 13.25 7.47 1.93
N ARG A 65 14.27 8.26 2.28
CA ARG A 65 15.03 9.02 1.27
C ARG A 65 15.82 8.12 0.34
N ILE A 66 16.43 7.05 0.88
CA ILE A 66 17.17 6.08 0.08
C ILE A 66 16.22 5.36 -0.87
N GLU A 67 15.08 4.90 -0.38
CA GLU A 67 14.06 4.23 -1.21
C GLU A 67 13.57 5.14 -2.33
N LEU A 68 13.24 6.40 -2.04
CA LEU A 68 12.82 7.35 -3.06
C LEU A 68 13.89 7.60 -4.13
N ALA A 69 15.18 7.57 -3.76
CA ALA A 69 16.26 7.71 -4.71
C ALA A 69 16.32 6.56 -5.75
N PHE A 70 15.75 5.40 -5.44
CA PHE A 70 15.58 4.29 -6.39
C PHE A 70 14.20 4.28 -7.03
N ILE A 71 13.14 4.55 -6.27
CA ILE A 71 11.75 4.50 -6.72
C ILE A 71 11.50 5.55 -7.80
N VAL A 72 11.93 6.79 -7.60
CA VAL A 72 11.66 7.89 -8.55
C VAL A 72 12.29 7.62 -9.93
N PRO A 73 13.59 7.26 -10.03
CA PRO A 73 14.18 6.87 -11.32
C PRO A 73 13.50 5.65 -11.95
N ALA A 74 13.12 4.63 -11.14
CA ALA A 74 12.40 3.46 -11.64
C ALA A 74 11.01 3.83 -12.20
N MET A 75 10.26 4.71 -11.52
CA MET A 75 8.99 5.23 -12.04
C MET A 75 9.17 5.94 -13.37
N ILE A 76 10.18 6.81 -13.50
CA ILE A 76 10.50 7.51 -14.74
C ILE A 76 10.88 6.49 -15.83
N LEU A 77 11.73 5.52 -15.50
CA LEU A 77 12.17 4.48 -16.43
C LEU A 77 11.00 3.66 -16.98
N SER A 78 9.99 3.37 -16.15
CA SER A 78 8.84 2.59 -16.58
C SER A 78 8.14 3.19 -17.79
N PHE A 79 8.06 4.53 -17.91
CA PHE A 79 7.43 5.21 -19.05
C PHE A 79 8.19 5.05 -20.38
N PHE A 80 9.47 4.69 -20.34
CA PHE A 80 10.29 4.46 -21.52
C PHE A 80 10.34 2.99 -21.94
N LEU A 81 9.80 2.07 -21.13
CA LEU A 81 9.75 0.66 -21.48
C LEU A 81 8.65 0.41 -22.52
N PRO A 82 8.92 -0.33 -23.60
CA PRO A 82 7.93 -0.68 -24.63
C PRO A 82 7.05 -1.84 -24.14
N VAL A 83 6.26 -1.61 -23.10
CA VAL A 83 5.36 -2.59 -22.50
C VAL A 83 3.90 -2.09 -22.55
N SER A 84 2.93 -2.97 -22.32
CA SER A 84 1.52 -2.60 -22.31
C SER A 84 1.19 -1.66 -21.15
N MET A 85 0.11 -0.88 -21.27
CA MET A 85 -0.38 0.01 -20.21
C MET A 85 -0.64 -0.74 -18.90
N GLU A 86 -1.13 -1.98 -18.98
CA GLU A 86 -1.37 -2.82 -17.80
C GLU A 86 -0.07 -3.11 -17.05
N ASN A 87 1.01 -3.44 -17.78
CA ASN A 87 2.33 -3.65 -17.19
C ASN A 87 2.89 -2.36 -16.59
N HIS A 88 2.71 -1.20 -17.24
CA HIS A 88 3.09 0.09 -16.64
C HIS A 88 2.38 0.33 -15.30
N LEU A 89 1.06 0.10 -15.24
CA LEU A 89 0.29 0.25 -14.01
C LEU A 89 0.79 -0.70 -12.91
N ILE A 90 1.14 -1.93 -13.25
CA ILE A 90 1.73 -2.90 -12.31
C ILE A 90 3.07 -2.39 -11.81
N LEU A 91 4.00 -2.03 -12.71
CA LEU A 91 5.35 -1.59 -12.35
C LEU A 91 5.35 -0.34 -11.46
N VAL A 92 4.49 0.63 -11.76
CA VAL A 92 4.32 1.83 -10.93
C VAL A 92 3.60 1.51 -9.64
N GLY A 93 2.56 0.66 -9.70
CA GLY A 93 1.76 0.28 -8.53
C GLY A 93 2.57 -0.40 -7.44
N VAL A 94 3.46 -1.33 -7.79
CA VAL A 94 4.31 -2.01 -6.80
C VAL A 94 5.32 -1.04 -6.14
N LEU A 95 5.77 0.00 -6.85
CA LEU A 95 6.61 1.05 -6.27
C LEU A 95 5.83 1.92 -5.27
N PHE A 96 4.56 2.24 -5.56
CA PHE A 96 3.69 2.90 -4.59
C PHE A 96 3.42 2.05 -3.36
N ILE A 97 3.34 0.72 -3.51
CA ILE A 97 3.17 -0.20 -2.36
C ILE A 97 4.36 -0.09 -1.41
N ILE A 98 5.60 0.05 -1.91
CA ILE A 98 6.78 0.28 -1.06
C ILE A 98 6.60 1.58 -0.27
N ILE A 99 6.25 2.68 -0.92
CA ILE A 99 6.03 3.98 -0.27
C ILE A 99 4.95 3.87 0.83
N ILE A 100 3.85 3.20 0.55
CA ILE A 100 2.77 2.99 1.52
C ILE A 100 3.25 2.16 2.71
N ALA A 101 3.98 1.06 2.44
CA ALA A 101 4.51 0.20 3.49
C ALA A 101 5.48 0.96 4.41
N GLU A 102 6.35 1.80 3.84
CA GLU A 102 7.30 2.61 4.61
C GLU A 102 6.60 3.68 5.44
N CYS A 103 5.56 4.35 4.89
CA CYS A 103 4.73 5.27 5.67
C CYS A 103 4.08 4.58 6.87
N LEU A 104 3.59 3.35 6.70
CA LEU A 104 2.98 2.58 7.79
C LEU A 104 4.04 2.09 8.79
N ASN A 105 5.22 1.67 8.32
CA ASN A 105 6.34 1.29 9.17
C ASN A 105 6.73 2.45 10.09
N SER A 106 7.01 3.62 9.53
CA SER A 106 7.37 4.82 10.30
C SER A 106 6.27 5.25 11.29
N ALA A 107 5.00 5.11 10.91
CA ALA A 107 3.89 5.39 11.81
C ALA A 107 3.84 4.41 12.99
N VAL A 108 4.07 3.11 12.74
CA VAL A 108 4.16 2.08 13.82
C VAL A 108 5.34 2.37 14.74
N GLU A 109 6.51 2.69 14.18
CA GLU A 109 7.70 3.04 14.97
C GLU A 109 7.43 4.24 15.87
N ALA A 110 6.86 5.32 15.33
CA ALA A 110 6.50 6.49 16.11
C ALA A 110 5.49 6.17 17.22
N CYS A 111 4.48 5.35 16.95
CA CYS A 111 3.51 4.91 17.96
C CYS A 111 4.16 4.08 19.08
N VAL A 112 5.06 3.16 18.72
CA VAL A 112 5.78 2.33 19.70
C VAL A 112 6.69 3.19 20.56
N ASP A 113 7.41 4.16 19.98
CA ASP A 113 8.31 5.04 20.70
C ASP A 113 7.58 6.01 21.64
N LEU A 114 6.32 6.37 21.34
CA LEU A 114 5.45 7.11 22.26
C LEU A 114 5.01 6.26 23.49
N VAL A 115 4.91 4.93 23.32
CA VAL A 115 4.48 4.03 24.40
C VAL A 115 5.64 3.67 25.33
N THR A 116 6.82 3.45 24.79
CA THR A 116 8.00 3.08 25.59
C THR A 116 9.30 3.50 24.90
N SER A 117 10.19 4.11 25.69
CA SER A 117 11.58 4.37 25.30
C SER A 117 12.54 3.28 25.73
N GLU A 118 12.07 2.30 26.54
CA GLU A 118 12.86 1.19 27.03
C GLU A 118 12.66 -0.05 26.17
N PHE A 119 13.62 -0.99 26.24
CA PHE A 119 13.49 -2.26 25.56
C PHE A 119 12.31 -3.08 26.09
N ALA A 120 11.32 -3.32 25.28
CA ALA A 120 10.19 -4.18 25.56
C ALA A 120 10.02 -5.23 24.44
N PRO A 121 9.97 -6.55 24.75
CA PRO A 121 9.89 -7.58 23.72
C PRO A 121 8.72 -7.42 22.74
N LYS A 122 7.55 -6.98 23.23
CA LYS A 122 6.38 -6.71 22.38
C LYS A 122 6.56 -5.49 21.47
N ALA A 123 7.22 -4.44 21.95
CA ALA A 123 7.57 -3.27 21.17
C ALA A 123 8.51 -3.65 20.02
N LYS A 124 9.53 -4.47 20.30
CA LYS A 124 10.42 -5.01 19.28
C LYS A 124 9.65 -5.82 18.22
N ILE A 125 8.77 -6.74 18.62
CA ILE A 125 7.96 -7.52 17.69
C ILE A 125 7.11 -6.62 16.78
N ALA A 126 6.49 -5.56 17.34
CA ALA A 126 5.68 -4.64 16.55
C ALA A 126 6.50 -3.94 15.47
N LYS A 127 7.69 -3.42 15.81
CA LYS A 127 8.62 -2.80 14.84
C LYS A 127 9.12 -3.80 13.81
N ASP A 128 9.54 -5.01 14.23
CA ASP A 128 10.01 -6.07 13.32
C ASP A 128 8.91 -6.47 12.31
N CYS A 129 7.64 -6.59 12.76
CA CYS A 129 6.51 -6.89 11.86
C CYS A 129 6.24 -5.76 10.85
N ALA A 130 6.34 -4.50 11.27
CA ALA A 130 6.17 -3.37 10.37
C ALA A 130 7.28 -3.33 9.30
N SER A 131 8.54 -3.51 9.70
CA SER A 131 9.68 -3.62 8.79
C SER A 131 9.57 -4.83 7.84
N ALA A 132 9.00 -5.96 8.29
CA ALA A 132 8.72 -7.10 7.43
C ALA A 132 7.73 -6.75 6.31
N GLY A 133 6.75 -5.87 6.56
CA GLY A 133 5.84 -5.35 5.54
C GLY A 133 6.58 -4.63 4.41
N VAL A 134 7.55 -3.77 4.76
CA VAL A 134 8.42 -3.10 3.79
C VAL A 134 9.24 -4.12 3.01
N PHE A 135 9.87 -5.07 3.69
CA PHE A 135 10.67 -6.13 3.07
C PHE A 135 9.88 -6.92 2.01
N PHE A 136 8.66 -7.35 2.33
CA PHE A 136 7.81 -8.07 1.35
C PHE A 136 7.37 -7.19 0.19
N SER A 137 7.13 -5.90 0.40
CA SER A 137 6.77 -4.97 -0.66
C SER A 137 7.93 -4.78 -1.66
N VAL A 138 9.18 -4.71 -1.16
CA VAL A 138 10.39 -4.66 -1.99
C VAL A 138 10.57 -5.93 -2.80
N ILE A 139 10.39 -7.12 -2.20
CA ILE A 139 10.44 -8.40 -2.93
C ILE A 139 9.40 -8.44 -4.04
N LEU A 140 8.18 -8.01 -3.77
CA LEU A 140 7.11 -7.95 -4.77
C LEU A 140 7.48 -7.03 -5.93
N ALA A 141 8.03 -5.86 -5.65
CA ALA A 141 8.48 -4.93 -6.67
C ALA A 141 9.61 -5.52 -7.52
N LEU A 142 10.65 -6.07 -6.89
CA LEU A 142 11.76 -6.71 -7.59
C LEU A 142 11.30 -7.86 -8.49
N ALA A 143 10.41 -8.73 -7.99
CA ALA A 143 9.86 -9.84 -8.76
C ALA A 143 9.06 -9.35 -9.98
N SER A 144 8.22 -8.33 -9.80
CA SER A 144 7.40 -7.75 -10.87
C SER A 144 8.26 -7.10 -11.96
N TRP A 145 9.27 -6.34 -11.56
CA TRP A 145 10.22 -5.70 -12.47
C TRP A 145 11.07 -6.74 -13.20
N ALA A 146 11.64 -7.72 -12.49
CA ALA A 146 12.45 -8.79 -13.08
C ALA A 146 11.64 -9.59 -14.11
N TYR A 147 10.40 -9.96 -13.80
CA TYR A 147 9.51 -10.68 -14.71
C TYR A 147 9.22 -9.85 -15.98
N THR A 148 8.91 -8.56 -15.83
CA THR A 148 8.59 -7.69 -16.97
C THR A 148 9.80 -7.50 -17.86
N LEU A 149 10.99 -7.26 -17.29
CA LEU A 149 12.23 -7.10 -18.05
C LEU A 149 12.63 -8.40 -18.74
N TYR A 150 12.45 -9.56 -18.09
CA TYR A 150 12.68 -10.87 -18.71
C TYR A 150 11.77 -11.08 -19.92
N LYS A 151 10.49 -10.78 -19.82
CA LYS A 151 9.54 -10.87 -20.94
C LYS A 151 9.88 -9.93 -22.08
N LEU A 152 10.34 -8.74 -21.77
CA LEU A 152 10.81 -7.78 -22.78
C LEU A 152 12.04 -8.33 -23.52
N TYR A 153 12.99 -8.90 -22.79
CA TYR A 153 14.19 -9.54 -23.36
C TYR A 153 13.82 -10.71 -24.28
N GLU A 154 12.91 -11.62 -23.86
CA GLU A 154 12.43 -12.70 -24.74
C GLU A 154 11.86 -12.16 -26.05
N THR A 155 11.05 -11.10 -25.99
CA THR A 155 10.43 -10.50 -27.19
C THR A 155 11.49 -9.93 -28.13
N TRP A 156 12.57 -9.37 -27.60
CA TRP A 156 13.65 -8.83 -28.41
C TRP A 156 14.52 -9.90 -29.10
N GLN A 157 14.60 -11.08 -28.51
CA GLN A 157 15.35 -12.22 -29.10
C GLN A 157 14.61 -12.87 -30.28
N LEU A 158 13.30 -12.63 -30.40
CA LEU A 158 12.43 -13.22 -31.44
C LEU A 158 12.27 -12.31 -32.69
N VAL A 159 12.84 -11.10 -32.65
CA VAL A 159 12.83 -10.12 -33.75
C VAL A 159 14.20 -10.05 -34.43
#